data_b83dbde584ea30a295220fe4e223150a
#
_entry.id   b83dbde584ea30a295220fe4e223150a
#
_cell.length_a   1.000
_cell.length_b   1.000
_cell.length_c   1.000
_cell.angle_alpha   90.00
_cell.angle_beta   90.00
_cell.angle_gamma   90.00
#
_symmetry.space_group_name_H-M   'P 1'
#
loop_
_entity.id
_entity.type
_entity.pdbx_description
1 polymer ?
#
loop_
_entity_poly.entity_id
_entity_poly.type
_entity_poly.pdbx_seq_one_letter_code
_entity_poly.pdbx_strand_id
1 'polypeptide(L)'
;MSAITDNLPAIGWGLLVTLVISVLSYLGGLLLGSLMAIFRVSPIPPLRALGAAWVTVACNIPNLCLMVLIGLALPDVGIRIPLFWSVVVALVFSSSGFVCETVRSGINSVAKGQIEAARALGMPFGLIIRGIVLPQALARTIQPLVNIFIVCLIGSSLAAAIGVVDLTAVTQKINQERAEGVITFLTSGLTYLAIAFAATKLGGLLERRLEFMGKEQA
;
A
#
# COMPACT_ATOMS: atom_id res chain seq x y z
N MET A 1 14.22 -19.63 23.80
CA MET A 1 15.01 -18.41 23.45
C MET A 1 16.17 -18.70 22.51
N SER A 2 16.80 -19.88 22.58
CA SER A 2 17.85 -20.29 21.64
C SER A 2 17.38 -20.33 20.18
N ALA A 3 16.13 -20.72 19.91
CA ALA A 3 15.58 -20.76 18.56
C ALA A 3 15.63 -19.39 17.83
N ILE A 4 15.47 -18.29 18.53
CA ILE A 4 15.55 -16.94 17.94
C ILE A 4 17.00 -16.50 17.79
N THR A 5 17.80 -16.64 18.86
CA THR A 5 19.20 -16.17 18.86
C THR A 5 20.06 -16.90 17.84
N ASP A 6 19.85 -18.23 17.68
CA ASP A 6 20.60 -19.05 16.72
C ASP A 6 20.21 -18.73 15.25
N ASN A 7 19.02 -18.14 15.02
CA ASN A 7 18.47 -17.87 13.70
C ASN A 7 18.38 -16.36 13.36
N LEU A 8 19.04 -15.48 14.13
CA LEU A 8 19.03 -14.03 13.91
C LEU A 8 19.39 -13.62 12.46
N PRO A 9 20.40 -14.21 11.80
CA PRO A 9 20.71 -13.86 10.40
C PRO A 9 19.56 -14.22 9.44
N ALA A 10 18.91 -15.37 9.64
CA ALA A 10 17.79 -15.80 8.81
C ALA A 10 16.57 -14.90 9.04
N ILE A 11 16.27 -14.55 10.29
CA ILE A 11 15.19 -13.60 10.64
C ILE A 11 15.47 -12.23 10.04
N GLY A 12 16.71 -11.74 10.12
CA GLY A 12 17.11 -10.47 9.50
C GLY A 12 16.94 -10.46 7.98
N TRP A 13 17.30 -11.56 7.31
CA TRP A 13 17.08 -11.72 5.87
C TRP A 13 15.59 -11.77 5.53
N GLY A 14 14.80 -12.58 6.22
CA GLY A 14 13.35 -12.64 6.04
C GLY A 14 12.67 -11.29 6.25
N LEU A 15 13.09 -10.53 7.27
CA LEU A 15 12.63 -9.17 7.51
C LEU A 15 12.97 -8.23 6.36
N LEU A 16 14.19 -8.30 5.83
CA LEU A 16 14.60 -7.50 4.67
C LEU A 16 13.70 -7.78 3.46
N VAL A 17 13.46 -9.07 3.16
CA VAL A 17 12.57 -9.47 2.05
C VAL A 17 11.15 -8.93 2.26
N THR A 18 10.59 -9.07 3.46
CA THR A 18 9.29 -8.51 3.84
C THR A 18 9.22 -7.00 3.58
N LEU A 19 10.22 -6.24 4.03
CA LEU A 19 10.28 -4.78 3.86
C LEU A 19 10.41 -4.40 2.37
N VAL A 20 11.26 -5.08 1.62
CA VAL A 20 11.44 -4.82 0.19
C VAL A 20 10.15 -5.07 -0.58
N ILE A 21 9.48 -6.22 -0.35
CA ILE A 21 8.17 -6.51 -0.96
C ILE A 21 7.17 -5.40 -0.61
N SER A 22 7.07 -5.03 0.66
CA SER A 22 6.11 -4.04 1.16
C SER A 22 6.32 -2.67 0.52
N VAL A 23 7.57 -2.20 0.47
CA VAL A 23 7.92 -0.90 -0.11
C VAL A 23 7.70 -0.89 -1.62
N LEU A 24 8.16 -1.90 -2.35
CA LEU A 24 7.97 -1.99 -3.80
C LEU A 24 6.49 -2.04 -4.17
N SER A 25 5.72 -2.85 -3.44
CA SER A 25 4.27 -2.99 -3.66
C SER A 25 3.53 -1.70 -3.35
N TYR A 26 3.89 -1.02 -2.26
CA TYR A 26 3.30 0.26 -1.91
C TYR A 26 3.61 1.35 -2.94
N LEU A 27 4.88 1.49 -3.35
CA LEU A 27 5.28 2.50 -4.35
C LEU A 27 4.63 2.24 -5.71
N GLY A 28 4.62 0.99 -6.17
CA GLY A 28 3.92 0.60 -7.39
C GLY A 28 2.41 0.87 -7.30
N GLY A 29 1.80 0.56 -6.15
CA GLY A 29 0.40 0.84 -5.85
C GLY A 29 0.09 2.33 -5.82
N LEU A 30 0.97 3.17 -5.25
CA LEU A 30 0.84 4.62 -5.27
C LEU A 30 0.84 5.18 -6.69
N LEU A 31 1.78 4.74 -7.53
CA LEU A 31 1.89 5.21 -8.91
C LEU A 31 0.65 4.82 -9.72
N LEU A 32 0.34 3.52 -9.73
CA LEU A 32 -0.78 3.00 -10.52
C LEU A 32 -2.14 3.48 -9.99
N GLY A 33 -2.33 3.50 -8.67
CA GLY A 33 -3.56 3.95 -8.04
C GLY A 33 -3.81 5.44 -8.23
N SER A 34 -2.75 6.28 -8.16
CA SER A 34 -2.87 7.71 -8.47
C SER A 34 -3.25 7.95 -9.92
N LEU A 35 -2.70 7.18 -10.86
CA LEU A 35 -3.09 7.23 -12.28
C LEU A 35 -4.57 6.86 -12.44
N MET A 36 -5.01 5.79 -11.80
CA MET A 36 -6.42 5.37 -11.83
C MET A 36 -7.35 6.39 -11.15
N ALA A 37 -6.88 7.10 -10.12
CA ALA A 37 -7.64 8.18 -9.49
C ALA A 37 -7.85 9.36 -10.46
N ILE A 38 -6.85 9.72 -11.26
CA ILE A 38 -6.99 10.75 -12.32
C ILE A 38 -8.09 10.31 -13.30
N PHE A 39 -8.12 9.04 -13.70
CA PHE A 39 -9.19 8.53 -14.58
C PHE A 39 -10.58 8.64 -13.91
N ARG A 40 -10.66 8.32 -12.64
CA ARG A 40 -11.91 8.36 -11.84
C ARG A 40 -12.48 9.77 -11.67
N VAL A 41 -11.65 10.81 -11.63
CA VAL A 41 -12.11 12.21 -11.50
C VAL A 41 -12.22 12.90 -12.87
N SER A 42 -11.85 12.22 -13.95
CA SER A 42 -11.92 12.76 -15.32
C SER A 42 -13.35 13.05 -15.74
N PRO A 43 -13.61 14.15 -16.49
CA PRO A 43 -14.90 14.41 -17.13
C PRO A 43 -15.22 13.43 -18.26
N ILE A 44 -14.25 12.67 -18.75
CA ILE A 44 -14.37 11.75 -19.89
C ILE A 44 -15.00 10.43 -19.42
N PRO A 45 -16.25 10.09 -19.84
CA PRO A 45 -16.97 8.94 -19.32
C PRO A 45 -16.25 7.57 -19.48
N PRO A 46 -15.58 7.26 -20.61
CA PRO A 46 -14.84 6.01 -20.76
C PRO A 46 -13.69 5.86 -19.74
N LEU A 47 -12.92 6.94 -19.47
CA LEU A 47 -11.84 6.90 -18.49
C LEU A 47 -12.38 6.68 -17.08
N ARG A 48 -13.47 7.37 -16.74
CA ARG A 48 -14.12 7.20 -15.44
C ARG A 48 -14.65 5.76 -15.24
N ALA A 49 -15.22 5.17 -16.29
CA ALA A 49 -15.69 3.79 -16.28
C ALA A 49 -14.51 2.80 -16.11
N LEU A 50 -13.40 3.01 -16.83
CA LEU A 50 -12.18 2.20 -16.69
C LEU A 50 -11.63 2.25 -15.28
N GLY A 51 -11.49 3.44 -14.70
CA GLY A 51 -11.02 3.59 -13.31
C GLY A 51 -11.99 2.96 -12.30
N ALA A 52 -13.32 2.98 -12.55
CA ALA A 52 -14.31 2.31 -11.71
C ALA A 52 -14.18 0.80 -11.78
N ALA A 53 -14.09 0.23 -12.99
CA ALA A 53 -13.89 -1.19 -13.20
C ALA A 53 -12.59 -1.68 -12.56
N TRP A 54 -11.49 -0.91 -12.71
CA TRP A 54 -10.20 -1.20 -12.08
C TRP A 54 -10.35 -1.37 -10.57
N VAL A 55 -10.93 -0.38 -9.88
CA VAL A 55 -11.11 -0.41 -8.43
C VAL A 55 -11.97 -1.61 -8.01
N THR A 56 -13.08 -1.85 -8.74
CA THR A 56 -13.96 -2.98 -8.44
C THR A 56 -13.20 -4.31 -8.50
N VAL A 57 -12.35 -4.51 -9.50
CA VAL A 57 -11.57 -5.74 -9.64
C VAL A 57 -10.44 -5.79 -8.62
N ALA A 58 -9.63 -4.73 -8.53
CA ALA A 58 -8.43 -4.69 -7.70
C ALA A 58 -8.71 -4.82 -6.19
N CYS A 59 -9.83 -4.26 -5.71
CA CYS A 59 -10.18 -4.30 -4.29
C CYS A 59 -10.92 -5.59 -3.86
N ASN A 60 -11.44 -6.38 -4.80
CA ASN A 60 -12.31 -7.51 -4.47
C ASN A 60 -11.71 -8.88 -4.77
N ILE A 61 -10.51 -8.95 -5.35
CA ILE A 61 -9.80 -10.23 -5.54
C ILE A 61 -8.89 -10.48 -4.33
N PRO A 62 -8.98 -11.65 -3.67
CA PRO A 62 -8.08 -12.00 -2.58
C PRO A 62 -6.61 -12.01 -3.02
N ASN A 63 -5.73 -11.36 -2.25
CA ASN A 63 -4.30 -11.25 -2.58
C ASN A 63 -3.65 -12.61 -2.79
N LEU A 64 -3.95 -13.60 -1.95
CA LEU A 64 -3.39 -14.95 -2.09
C LEU A 64 -3.80 -15.59 -3.42
N CYS A 65 -5.05 -15.41 -3.86
CA CYS A 65 -5.51 -15.93 -5.16
C CYS A 65 -4.72 -15.32 -6.31
N LEU A 66 -4.43 -14.00 -6.26
CA LEU A 66 -3.60 -13.33 -7.26
C LEU A 66 -2.16 -13.84 -7.24
N MET A 67 -1.57 -14.02 -6.06
CA MET A 67 -0.21 -14.53 -5.91
C MET A 67 -0.08 -15.95 -6.48
N VAL A 68 -1.04 -16.83 -6.17
CA VAL A 68 -1.09 -18.21 -6.69
C VAL A 68 -1.32 -18.20 -8.21
N LEU A 69 -2.24 -17.38 -8.72
CA LEU A 69 -2.49 -17.26 -10.14
C LEU A 69 -1.21 -16.83 -10.89
N ILE A 70 -0.56 -15.77 -10.43
CA ILE A 70 0.61 -15.20 -11.12
C ILE A 70 1.85 -16.09 -10.93
N GLY A 71 2.08 -16.61 -9.74
CA GLY A 71 3.31 -17.34 -9.39
C GLY A 71 3.27 -18.83 -9.73
N LEU A 72 2.11 -19.47 -9.63
CA LEU A 72 1.99 -20.92 -9.77
C LEU A 72 1.15 -21.36 -10.98
N ALA A 73 0.08 -20.65 -11.34
CA ALA A 73 -0.80 -21.05 -12.44
C ALA A 73 -0.34 -20.49 -13.81
N LEU A 74 0.15 -19.26 -13.91
CA LEU A 74 0.64 -18.70 -15.18
C LEU A 74 1.80 -19.47 -15.82
N PRO A 75 2.74 -20.08 -15.06
CA PRO A 75 3.76 -20.95 -15.63
C PRO A 75 3.22 -22.11 -16.47
N ASP A 76 2.04 -22.64 -16.17
CA ASP A 76 1.39 -23.74 -16.92
C ASP A 76 1.03 -23.32 -18.35
N VAL A 77 0.80 -22.04 -18.58
CA VAL A 77 0.53 -21.47 -19.91
C VAL A 77 1.78 -20.79 -20.51
N GLY A 78 2.97 -21.06 -19.96
CA GLY A 78 4.25 -20.60 -20.49
C GLY A 78 4.71 -19.23 -19.99
N ILE A 79 3.95 -18.55 -19.15
CA ILE A 79 4.32 -17.22 -18.59
C ILE A 79 4.97 -17.41 -17.22
N ARG A 80 6.30 -17.35 -17.18
CA ARG A 80 7.08 -17.56 -15.94
C ARG A 80 7.51 -16.25 -15.32
N ILE A 81 6.94 -15.92 -14.17
CA ILE A 81 7.32 -14.78 -13.34
C ILE A 81 7.95 -15.33 -12.05
N PRO A 82 9.14 -14.86 -11.63
CA PRO A 82 9.72 -15.29 -10.34
C PRO A 82 8.76 -15.02 -9.19
N LEU A 83 8.66 -15.93 -8.21
CA LEU A 83 7.69 -15.87 -7.12
C LEU A 83 7.73 -14.54 -6.36
N PHE A 84 8.94 -14.00 -6.13
CA PHE A 84 9.10 -12.67 -5.51
C PHE A 84 8.32 -11.58 -6.26
N TRP A 85 8.47 -11.51 -7.58
CA TRP A 85 7.77 -10.53 -8.42
C TRP A 85 6.28 -10.81 -8.54
N SER A 86 5.88 -12.07 -8.45
CA SER A 86 4.46 -12.46 -8.42
C SER A 86 3.76 -11.87 -7.19
N VAL A 87 4.41 -11.90 -6.03
CA VAL A 87 3.93 -11.25 -4.81
C VAL A 87 3.84 -9.75 -4.99
N VAL A 88 4.91 -9.12 -5.49
CA VAL A 88 4.96 -7.66 -5.68
C VAL A 88 3.84 -7.22 -6.63
N VAL A 89 3.69 -7.87 -7.79
CA VAL A 89 2.65 -7.52 -8.79
C VAL A 89 1.25 -7.70 -8.22
N ALA A 90 0.98 -8.77 -7.49
CA ALA A 90 -0.32 -9.02 -6.86
C ALA A 90 -0.67 -7.90 -5.84
N LEU A 91 0.30 -7.53 -5.00
CA LEU A 91 0.09 -6.48 -4.00
C LEU A 91 0.02 -5.08 -4.64
N VAL A 92 0.80 -4.78 -5.70
CA VAL A 92 0.68 -3.54 -6.48
C VAL A 92 -0.72 -3.41 -7.06
N PHE A 93 -1.22 -4.48 -7.68
CA PHE A 93 -2.56 -4.48 -8.26
C PHE A 93 -3.63 -4.17 -7.20
N SER A 94 -3.65 -4.92 -6.10
CA SER A 94 -4.62 -4.74 -5.02
C SER A 94 -4.50 -3.37 -4.35
N SER A 95 -3.30 -2.95 -3.95
CA SER A 95 -3.07 -1.66 -3.28
C SER A 95 -3.41 -0.47 -4.19
N SER A 96 -3.23 -0.59 -5.51
CA SER A 96 -3.59 0.47 -6.45
C SER A 96 -5.08 0.81 -6.44
N GLY A 97 -5.95 -0.18 -6.22
CA GLY A 97 -7.39 0.05 -6.04
C GLY A 97 -7.69 0.90 -4.79
N PHE A 98 -7.10 0.55 -3.67
CA PHE A 98 -7.26 1.30 -2.41
C PHE A 98 -6.65 2.70 -2.50
N VAL A 99 -5.49 2.86 -3.12
CA VAL A 99 -4.88 4.19 -3.38
C VAL A 99 -5.78 5.03 -4.26
N CYS A 100 -6.34 4.46 -5.33
CA CYS A 100 -7.27 5.16 -6.23
C CYS A 100 -8.45 5.75 -5.46
N GLU A 101 -9.11 4.97 -4.60
CA GLU A 101 -10.25 5.45 -3.81
C GLU A 101 -9.81 6.48 -2.75
N THR A 102 -8.65 6.27 -2.12
CA THR A 102 -8.09 7.20 -1.14
C THR A 102 -7.82 8.57 -1.76
N VAL A 103 -7.11 8.61 -2.89
CA VAL A 103 -6.80 9.87 -3.60
C VAL A 103 -8.06 10.54 -4.09
N ARG A 104 -8.99 9.79 -4.69
CA ARG A 104 -10.30 10.30 -5.13
C ARG A 104 -11.09 10.89 -3.97
N SER A 105 -11.13 10.20 -2.83
CA SER A 105 -11.81 10.67 -1.62
C SER A 105 -11.17 11.95 -1.08
N GLY A 106 -9.84 12.02 -1.06
CA GLY A 106 -9.10 13.22 -0.67
C GLY A 106 -9.45 14.43 -1.54
N ILE A 107 -9.47 14.26 -2.86
CA ILE A 107 -9.86 15.34 -3.80
C ILE A 107 -11.31 15.77 -3.54
N ASN A 108 -12.23 14.83 -3.39
CA ASN A 108 -13.65 15.11 -3.18
C ASN A 108 -13.98 15.66 -1.77
N SER A 109 -13.03 15.60 -0.84
CA SER A 109 -13.20 16.14 0.51
C SER A 109 -13.09 17.66 0.60
N VAL A 110 -12.57 18.32 -0.45
CA VAL A 110 -12.49 19.77 -0.52
C VAL A 110 -13.88 20.35 -0.76
N ALA A 111 -14.27 21.31 0.08
CA ALA A 111 -15.60 21.91 -0.02
C ALA A 111 -15.81 22.62 -1.37
N LYS A 112 -16.90 22.28 -2.07
CA LYS A 112 -17.23 22.86 -3.37
C LYS A 112 -17.29 24.39 -3.34
N GLY A 113 -17.81 24.97 -2.24
CA GLY A 113 -17.89 26.41 -2.07
C GLY A 113 -16.53 27.12 -2.12
N GLN A 114 -15.44 26.47 -1.67
CA GLN A 114 -14.09 27.05 -1.81
C GLN A 114 -13.67 27.14 -3.29
N ILE A 115 -13.99 26.12 -4.08
CA ILE A 115 -13.67 26.10 -5.52
C ILE A 115 -14.53 27.12 -6.26
N GLU A 116 -15.81 27.24 -5.90
CA GLU A 116 -16.75 28.21 -6.49
C GLU A 116 -16.35 29.64 -6.14
N ALA A 117 -15.99 29.93 -4.90
CA ALA A 117 -15.49 31.24 -4.47
C ALA A 117 -14.20 31.62 -5.21
N ALA A 118 -13.25 30.71 -5.34
CA ALA A 118 -11.99 30.92 -6.06
C ALA A 118 -12.28 31.25 -7.57
N ARG A 119 -13.22 30.54 -8.18
CA ARG A 119 -13.66 30.83 -9.55
C ARG A 119 -14.32 32.20 -9.68
N ALA A 120 -15.16 32.60 -8.72
CA ALA A 120 -15.80 33.92 -8.69
C ALA A 120 -14.77 35.04 -8.57
N LEU A 121 -13.63 34.82 -7.92
CA LEU A 121 -12.48 35.72 -7.85
C LEU A 121 -11.62 35.72 -9.12
N GLY A 122 -12.00 34.96 -10.16
CA GLY A 122 -11.25 34.89 -11.42
C GLY A 122 -9.97 34.07 -11.38
N MET A 123 -9.78 33.22 -10.34
CA MET A 123 -8.58 32.39 -10.23
C MET A 123 -8.51 31.37 -11.38
N PRO A 124 -7.37 31.25 -12.07
CA PRO A 124 -7.20 30.24 -13.10
C PRO A 124 -7.21 28.81 -12.50
N PHE A 125 -7.73 27.85 -13.26
CA PHE A 125 -7.92 26.46 -12.80
C PHE A 125 -6.65 25.85 -12.18
N GLY A 126 -5.48 26.06 -12.78
CA GLY A 126 -4.21 25.55 -12.26
C GLY A 126 -3.86 26.10 -10.87
N LEU A 127 -4.20 27.37 -10.59
CA LEU A 127 -3.96 27.97 -9.28
C LEU A 127 -4.95 27.44 -8.24
N ILE A 128 -6.21 27.21 -8.62
CA ILE A 128 -7.22 26.57 -7.75
C ILE A 128 -6.75 25.16 -7.34
N ILE A 129 -6.28 24.37 -8.32
CA ILE A 129 -5.81 23.00 -8.04
C ILE A 129 -4.59 23.02 -7.12
N ARG A 130 -3.56 23.84 -7.44
CA ARG A 130 -2.30 23.84 -6.68
C ARG A 130 -2.40 24.54 -5.33
N GLY A 131 -3.18 25.63 -5.26
CA GLY A 131 -3.27 26.44 -4.04
C GLY A 131 -4.38 26.03 -3.08
N ILE A 132 -5.46 25.42 -3.56
CA ILE A 132 -6.63 25.09 -2.72
C ILE A 132 -6.85 23.60 -2.60
N VAL A 133 -6.97 22.91 -3.75
CA VAL A 133 -7.40 21.50 -3.76
C VAL A 133 -6.27 20.56 -3.33
N LEU A 134 -5.11 20.66 -3.95
CA LEU A 134 -4.02 19.72 -3.75
C LEU A 134 -3.47 19.71 -2.31
N PRO A 135 -3.20 20.85 -1.66
CA PRO A 135 -2.71 20.86 -0.27
C PRO A 135 -3.69 20.20 0.70
N GLN A 136 -4.98 20.52 0.58
CA GLN A 136 -6.03 19.97 1.45
C GLN A 136 -6.25 18.47 1.17
N ALA A 137 -6.28 18.07 -0.11
CA ALA A 137 -6.43 16.67 -0.49
C ALA A 137 -5.26 15.83 0.04
N LEU A 138 -4.00 16.30 -0.12
CA LEU A 138 -2.82 15.61 0.37
C LEU A 138 -2.85 15.45 1.89
N ALA A 139 -3.12 16.51 2.64
CA ALA A 139 -3.19 16.44 4.10
C ALA A 139 -4.17 15.35 4.58
N ARG A 140 -5.35 15.26 3.93
CA ARG A 140 -6.40 14.28 4.29
C ARG A 140 -6.13 12.85 3.82
N THR A 141 -5.17 12.64 2.91
CA THR A 141 -4.86 11.31 2.37
C THR A 141 -3.68 10.63 3.06
N ILE A 142 -2.87 11.34 3.85
CA ILE A 142 -1.66 10.78 4.46
C ILE A 142 -1.96 9.55 5.32
N GLN A 143 -2.85 9.66 6.30
CA GLN A 143 -3.16 8.53 7.20
C GLN A 143 -3.78 7.34 6.46
N PRO A 144 -4.77 7.51 5.58
CA PRO A 144 -5.22 6.42 4.73
C PRO A 144 -4.12 5.79 3.87
N LEU A 145 -3.19 6.58 3.32
CA LEU A 145 -2.06 6.04 2.55
C LEU A 145 -1.08 5.26 3.42
N VAL A 146 -0.81 5.70 4.66
CA VAL A 146 -0.02 4.94 5.63
C VAL A 146 -0.71 3.60 5.97
N ASN A 147 -2.03 3.59 6.12
CA ASN A 147 -2.78 2.35 6.33
C ASN A 147 -2.64 1.39 5.15
N ILE A 148 -2.62 1.89 3.91
CA ILE A 148 -2.37 1.05 2.72
C ILE A 148 -0.95 0.45 2.75
N PHE A 149 0.06 1.20 3.19
CA PHE A 149 1.40 0.64 3.41
C PHE A 149 1.38 -0.50 4.43
N ILE A 150 0.65 -0.34 5.54
CA ILE A 150 0.50 -1.38 6.55
C ILE A 150 -0.23 -2.61 5.98
N VAL A 151 -1.24 -2.41 5.13
CA VAL A 151 -1.90 -3.50 4.41
C VAL A 151 -0.93 -4.24 3.48
N CYS A 152 -0.05 -3.54 2.77
CA CYS A 152 1.02 -4.15 1.97
C CYS A 152 2.01 -4.93 2.86
N LEU A 153 2.39 -4.37 4.01
CA LEU A 153 3.29 -5.01 4.97
C LEU A 153 2.69 -6.32 5.51
N ILE A 154 1.45 -6.30 5.98
CA ILE A 154 0.77 -7.50 6.47
C ILE A 154 0.51 -8.47 5.31
N GLY A 155 0.09 -7.96 4.16
CA GLY A 155 -0.16 -8.75 2.95
C GLY A 155 1.09 -9.48 2.43
N SER A 156 2.28 -8.94 2.66
CA SER A 156 3.54 -9.59 2.27
C SER A 156 3.75 -10.93 2.98
N SER A 157 3.16 -11.16 4.17
CA SER A 157 3.23 -12.43 4.89
C SER A 157 2.61 -13.62 4.13
N LEU A 158 1.72 -13.34 3.17
CA LEU A 158 1.14 -14.35 2.28
C LEU A 158 2.17 -14.91 1.28
N ALA A 159 3.31 -14.24 1.10
CA ALA A 159 4.41 -14.68 0.25
C ALA A 159 4.97 -16.05 0.68
N ALA A 160 4.96 -16.35 1.98
CA ALA A 160 5.33 -17.64 2.54
C ALA A 160 4.51 -18.80 1.94
N ALA A 161 3.22 -18.57 1.66
CA ALA A 161 2.32 -19.60 1.13
C ALA A 161 2.65 -20.04 -0.30
N ILE A 162 3.34 -19.21 -1.08
CA ILE A 162 3.79 -19.55 -2.44
C ILE A 162 5.30 -19.84 -2.53
N GLY A 163 6.00 -19.93 -1.39
CA GLY A 163 7.40 -20.35 -1.33
C GLY A 163 8.44 -19.22 -1.36
N VAL A 164 8.03 -17.95 -1.15
CA VAL A 164 8.98 -16.84 -0.98
C VAL A 164 9.45 -16.82 0.48
N VAL A 165 10.78 -16.75 0.67
CA VAL A 165 11.40 -16.77 2.01
C VAL A 165 11.38 -15.36 2.61
N ASP A 166 10.22 -14.97 3.14
CA ASP A 166 9.99 -13.76 3.92
C ASP A 166 10.11 -14.04 5.44
N LEU A 167 9.79 -13.04 6.27
CA LEU A 167 9.82 -13.19 7.73
C LEU A 167 8.89 -14.32 8.22
N THR A 168 7.72 -14.47 7.61
CA THR A 168 6.75 -15.52 7.97
C THR A 168 7.25 -16.90 7.59
N ALA A 169 7.83 -17.08 6.41
CA ALA A 169 8.42 -18.34 5.98
C ALA A 169 9.58 -18.76 6.88
N VAL A 170 10.45 -17.82 7.25
CA VAL A 170 11.54 -18.09 8.23
C VAL A 170 10.99 -18.52 9.57
N THR A 171 9.95 -17.86 10.07
CA THR A 171 9.26 -18.20 11.32
C THR A 171 8.68 -19.63 11.26
N GLN A 172 8.02 -19.97 10.16
CA GLN A 172 7.47 -21.32 9.94
C GLN A 172 8.58 -22.39 9.95
N LYS A 173 9.69 -22.11 9.26
CA LYS A 173 10.85 -23.02 9.22
C LYS A 173 11.44 -23.26 10.61
N ILE A 174 11.70 -22.22 11.39
CA ILE A 174 12.20 -22.32 12.77
C ILE A 174 11.24 -23.14 13.64
N ASN A 175 9.93 -22.93 13.50
CA ASN A 175 8.94 -23.71 14.23
C ASN A 175 8.94 -25.20 13.83
N GLN A 176 9.12 -25.51 12.56
CA GLN A 176 9.23 -26.91 12.10
C GLN A 176 10.46 -27.63 12.66
N GLU A 177 11.58 -26.90 12.80
CA GLU A 177 12.85 -27.47 13.30
C GLU A 177 12.91 -27.59 14.82
N ARG A 178 12.28 -26.66 15.57
CA ARG A 178 12.43 -26.52 17.01
C ARG A 178 11.16 -26.82 17.82
N ALA A 179 9.98 -26.86 17.17
CA ALA A 179 8.66 -26.98 17.81
C ALA A 179 8.38 -25.88 18.89
N GLU A 180 8.99 -24.69 18.74
CA GLU A 180 8.82 -23.53 19.63
C GLU A 180 7.85 -22.49 19.03
N GLY A 181 6.70 -22.94 18.51
CA GLY A 181 5.76 -22.12 17.72
C GLY A 181 5.30 -20.85 18.43
N VAL A 182 4.95 -20.93 19.71
CA VAL A 182 4.45 -19.76 20.45
C VAL A 182 5.48 -18.62 20.45
N ILE A 183 6.74 -18.92 20.75
CA ILE A 183 7.80 -17.91 20.84
C ILE A 183 8.13 -17.36 19.46
N THR A 184 8.26 -18.22 18.45
CA THR A 184 8.65 -17.80 17.10
C THR A 184 7.57 -16.95 16.43
N PHE A 185 6.30 -17.37 16.48
CA PHE A 185 5.18 -16.60 15.90
C PHE A 185 4.88 -15.32 16.67
N LEU A 186 5.02 -15.32 18.00
CA LEU A 186 4.88 -14.10 18.79
C LEU A 186 5.97 -13.08 18.44
N THR A 187 7.22 -13.51 18.29
CA THR A 187 8.33 -12.63 17.88
C THR A 187 8.10 -12.05 16.50
N SER A 188 7.67 -12.86 15.54
CA SER A 188 7.33 -12.40 14.19
C SER A 188 6.18 -11.39 14.23
N GLY A 189 5.09 -11.70 14.93
CA GLY A 189 3.94 -10.82 15.07
C GLY A 189 4.30 -9.48 15.71
N LEU A 190 5.13 -9.49 16.77
CA LEU A 190 5.63 -8.27 17.42
C LEU A 190 6.53 -7.46 16.47
N THR A 191 7.29 -8.12 15.61
CA THR A 191 8.12 -7.43 14.60
C THR A 191 7.24 -6.71 13.58
N TYR A 192 6.21 -7.37 13.01
CA TYR A 192 5.23 -6.73 12.13
C TYR A 192 4.52 -5.56 12.83
N LEU A 193 4.10 -5.74 14.08
CA LEU A 193 3.44 -4.70 14.88
C LEU A 193 4.35 -3.49 15.10
N ALA A 194 5.64 -3.72 15.43
CA ALA A 194 6.60 -2.65 15.63
C ALA A 194 6.79 -1.80 14.36
N ILE A 195 6.90 -2.45 13.20
CA ILE A 195 7.03 -1.75 11.90
C ILE A 195 5.76 -0.97 11.58
N ALA A 196 4.58 -1.58 11.76
CA ALA A 196 3.29 -0.91 11.53
C ALA A 196 3.12 0.31 12.45
N PHE A 197 3.49 0.18 13.73
CA PHE A 197 3.46 1.28 14.69
C PHE A 197 4.42 2.40 14.29
N ALA A 198 5.66 2.08 13.88
CA ALA A 198 6.62 3.06 13.39
C ALA A 198 6.08 3.80 12.16
N ALA A 199 5.51 3.07 11.19
CA ALA A 199 4.88 3.66 10.00
C ALA A 199 3.74 4.62 10.37
N THR A 200 2.86 4.24 11.30
CA THR A 200 1.75 5.08 11.78
C THR A 200 2.27 6.36 12.45
N LYS A 201 3.31 6.27 13.28
CA LYS A 201 3.91 7.44 13.94
C LYS A 201 4.56 8.38 12.94
N LEU A 202 5.31 7.85 11.97
CA LEU A 202 5.92 8.65 10.90
C LEU A 202 4.85 9.34 10.04
N GLY A 203 3.77 8.64 9.70
CA GLY A 203 2.63 9.21 8.98
C GLY A 203 1.99 10.37 9.74
N GLY A 204 1.75 10.22 11.04
CA GLY A 204 1.20 11.29 11.87
C GLY A 204 2.11 12.52 11.99
N LEU A 205 3.43 12.33 11.95
CA LEU A 205 4.37 13.45 11.92
C LEU A 205 4.34 14.20 10.58
N LEU A 206 4.21 13.46 9.47
CA LEU A 206 4.07 14.04 8.12
C LEU A 206 2.76 14.83 7.98
N GLU A 207 1.65 14.26 8.45
CA GLU A 207 0.35 14.92 8.42
C GLU A 207 0.37 16.27 9.15
N ARG A 208 0.88 16.27 10.38
CA ARG A 208 1.00 17.51 11.18
C ARG A 208 1.84 18.57 10.47
N ARG A 209 2.93 18.19 9.80
CA ARG A 209 3.76 19.14 9.04
C ARG A 209 3.01 19.76 7.87
N LEU A 210 2.23 18.97 7.12
CA LEU A 210 1.46 19.49 5.99
C LEU A 210 0.27 20.36 6.41
N GLU A 211 -0.39 20.03 7.51
CA GLU A 211 -1.44 20.88 8.09
C GLU A 211 -0.90 22.25 8.52
N PHE A 212 0.33 22.28 9.10
CA PHE A 212 0.98 23.52 9.52
C PHE A 212 1.31 24.41 8.32
N MET A 213 1.89 23.84 7.26
CA MET A 213 2.19 24.58 6.02
C MET A 213 0.94 25.12 5.33
N GLY A 214 -0.18 24.41 5.38
CA GLY A 214 -1.45 24.86 4.83
C GLY A 214 -2.09 26.02 5.60
N LYS A 215 -1.81 26.17 6.89
CA LYS A 215 -2.29 27.27 7.73
C LYS A 215 -1.47 28.56 7.60
N GLU A 216 -0.19 28.47 7.26
CA GLU A 216 0.66 29.64 7.01
C GLU A 216 0.41 30.30 5.65
N GLN A 217 -0.26 29.62 4.73
CA GLN A 217 -0.57 30.13 3.39
C GLN A 217 -2.01 30.64 3.25
N ALA A 218 -2.83 30.55 4.28
CA ALA A 218 -4.22 31.03 4.34
C ALA A 218 -4.35 32.32 5.13
#